data_2a8e88f6a28e4dccc282c0679af57354
#
_entry.id   2a8e88f6a28e4dccc282c0679af57354
#
_cell.length_a   1.000
_cell.length_b   1.000
_cell.length_c   1.000
_cell.angle_alpha   90.00
_cell.angle_beta   90.00
_cell.angle_gamma   90.00
#
_symmetry.space_group_name_H-M   'P 1'
#
loop_
_entity.id
_entity.type
_entity.pdbx_description
1 polymer ?
#
loop_
_entity_poly.entity_id
_entity_poly.type
_entity_poly.pdbx_seq_one_letter_code
_entity_poly.pdbx_strand_id
1 'polypeptide(L)'
;IVAGALQDHKRATIMGSQTFGKGSVQTVRPLGPDTGLKLTTARYYTPSGKSIQAKGIVPDVMIDESEEGNVFAALRMREADLDKHLGSGQGEEKKDEAREKAREEARKRLEEEAKKPMAERKIPEFGTDKDFQLTQALNQFKGRPVLVSKTLTERKEEKKEN
;
A
#
# COMPACT_ATOMS: atom_id res chain seq x y z
N ILE A 1 -0.22 -3.20 -12.06
CA ILE A 1 -0.76 -3.44 -13.43
C ILE A 1 -1.86 -4.49 -13.35
N VAL A 2 -1.55 -5.73 -12.92
CA VAL A 2 -2.51 -6.86 -12.90
C VAL A 2 -3.74 -6.52 -12.05
N ALA A 3 -3.54 -6.06 -10.81
CA ALA A 3 -4.63 -5.70 -9.91
C ALA A 3 -5.55 -4.62 -10.51
N GLY A 4 -4.98 -3.56 -11.10
CA GLY A 4 -5.76 -2.49 -11.73
C GLY A 4 -6.56 -2.96 -12.95
N ALA A 5 -5.99 -3.86 -13.76
CA ALA A 5 -6.71 -4.44 -14.89
C ALA A 5 -7.90 -5.30 -14.44
N LEU A 6 -7.68 -6.17 -13.46
CA LEU A 6 -8.72 -7.05 -12.91
C LEU A 6 -9.83 -6.24 -12.21
N GLN A 7 -9.45 -5.18 -11.47
CA GLN A 7 -10.40 -4.29 -10.81
C GLN A 7 -11.29 -3.56 -11.81
N ASP A 8 -10.69 -2.90 -12.81
CA ASP A 8 -11.43 -2.13 -13.81
C ASP A 8 -12.37 -3.01 -14.65
N HIS A 9 -11.93 -4.21 -15.01
CA HIS A 9 -12.76 -5.18 -15.72
C HIS A 9 -13.75 -5.94 -14.82
N LYS A 10 -13.77 -5.66 -13.51
CA LYS A 10 -14.63 -6.34 -12.52
C LYS A 10 -14.49 -7.88 -12.57
N ARG A 11 -13.27 -8.36 -12.86
CA ARG A 11 -12.97 -9.80 -12.95
C ARG A 11 -12.49 -10.38 -11.63
N ALA A 12 -12.07 -9.53 -10.69
CA ALA A 12 -11.70 -9.92 -9.34
C ALA A 12 -12.00 -8.76 -8.38
N THR A 13 -12.32 -9.08 -7.13
CA THR A 13 -12.32 -8.15 -6.01
C THR A 13 -10.89 -8.00 -5.51
N ILE A 14 -10.38 -6.78 -5.47
CA ILE A 14 -9.05 -6.48 -4.96
C ILE A 14 -9.14 -6.23 -3.46
N MET A 15 -8.45 -7.04 -2.67
CA MET A 15 -8.45 -6.96 -1.21
C MET A 15 -7.05 -6.76 -0.67
N GLY A 16 -6.92 -6.04 0.43
CA GLY A 16 -5.64 -5.77 1.08
C GLY A 16 -5.34 -4.29 1.28
N SER A 17 -4.08 -3.89 1.18
CA SER A 17 -3.64 -2.50 1.30
C SER A 17 -3.27 -1.90 -0.05
N GLN A 18 -3.26 -0.56 -0.13
CA GLN A 18 -2.89 0.18 -1.35
C GLN A 18 -1.51 -0.24 -1.87
N THR A 19 -1.38 -0.43 -3.18
CA THR A 19 -0.13 -0.87 -3.80
C THR A 19 0.92 0.25 -3.87
N PHE A 20 2.16 -0.12 -4.13
CA PHE A 20 3.33 0.79 -4.16
C PHE A 20 3.15 1.97 -5.13
N GLY A 21 2.62 1.73 -6.34
CA GLY A 21 2.32 2.77 -7.30
C GLY A 21 3.39 3.05 -8.35
N LYS A 22 4.28 2.08 -8.64
CA LYS A 22 5.17 2.22 -9.78
C LYS A 22 4.44 1.86 -11.07
N GLY A 23 4.08 2.87 -11.84
CA GLY A 23 3.37 2.75 -13.12
C GLY A 23 4.15 3.33 -14.30
N SER A 24 5.49 3.41 -14.21
CA SER A 24 6.36 3.90 -15.28
C SER A 24 7.06 2.76 -16.03
N VAL A 25 7.20 2.92 -17.35
CA VAL A 25 8.02 2.06 -18.21
C VAL A 25 9.38 2.68 -18.37
N GLN A 26 10.43 1.90 -18.17
CA GLN A 26 11.81 2.32 -18.33
C GLN A 26 12.47 1.52 -19.43
N THR A 27 13.12 2.22 -20.38
CA THR A 27 13.89 1.63 -21.47
C THR A 27 15.37 1.85 -21.20
N VAL A 28 16.17 0.81 -21.35
CA VAL A 28 17.64 0.90 -21.30
C VAL A 28 18.16 0.94 -22.72
N ARG A 29 18.92 1.98 -23.05
CA ARG A 29 19.61 2.16 -24.32
C ARG A 29 21.10 2.00 -24.10
N PRO A 30 21.77 1.00 -24.69
CA PRO A 30 23.22 0.92 -24.66
C PRO A 30 23.83 2.11 -25.41
N LEU A 31 24.84 2.72 -24.83
CA LEU A 31 25.63 3.84 -25.42
C LEU A 31 27.06 3.41 -25.79
N GLY A 32 27.48 2.23 -25.33
CA GLY A 32 28.79 1.66 -25.57
C GLY A 32 28.88 0.27 -24.98
N PRO A 33 30.05 -0.39 -25.02
CA PRO A 33 30.21 -1.77 -24.50
C PRO A 33 29.81 -1.90 -23.03
N ASP A 34 30.15 -0.91 -22.21
CA ASP A 34 30.00 -0.95 -20.76
C ASP A 34 29.10 0.17 -20.20
N THR A 35 28.39 0.89 -21.08
CA THR A 35 27.60 2.06 -20.70
C THR A 35 26.18 1.98 -21.26
N GLY A 36 25.20 2.43 -20.49
CA GLY A 36 23.81 2.47 -20.92
C GLY A 36 23.05 3.64 -20.29
N LEU A 37 22.04 4.10 -20.98
CA LEU A 37 21.12 5.14 -20.52
C LEU A 37 19.77 4.49 -20.18
N LYS A 38 19.29 4.68 -18.97
CA LYS A 38 17.97 4.25 -18.52
C LYS A 38 17.04 5.45 -18.46
N LEU A 39 16.00 5.43 -19.29
CA LEU A 39 15.01 6.50 -19.40
C LEU A 39 13.60 6.00 -19.17
N THR A 40 12.77 6.81 -18.51
CA THR A 40 11.34 6.60 -18.48
C THR A 40 10.73 7.04 -19.81
N THR A 41 10.07 6.11 -20.50
CA THR A 41 9.53 6.30 -21.85
C THR A 41 8.02 6.31 -21.93
N ALA A 42 7.32 5.73 -20.94
CA ALA A 42 5.86 5.66 -20.91
C ALA A 42 5.32 5.51 -19.48
N ARG A 43 4.00 5.69 -19.34
CA ARG A 43 3.23 5.36 -18.13
C ARG A 43 2.22 4.28 -18.44
N TYR A 44 1.98 3.41 -17.46
CA TYR A 44 0.87 2.48 -17.48
C TYR A 44 -0.41 3.18 -16.99
N TYR A 45 -1.49 2.90 -17.68
CA TYR A 45 -2.84 3.29 -17.28
C TYR A 45 -3.68 2.02 -17.13
N THR A 46 -4.68 2.05 -16.25
CA THR A 46 -5.67 0.98 -16.18
C THR A 46 -6.58 1.05 -17.42
N PRO A 47 -7.37 0.01 -17.73
CA PRO A 47 -8.32 0.04 -18.86
C PRO A 47 -9.27 1.25 -18.85
N SER A 48 -9.64 1.76 -17.66
CA SER A 48 -10.46 2.98 -17.53
C SER A 48 -9.68 4.29 -17.69
N GLY A 49 -8.36 4.22 -17.99
CA GLY A 49 -7.51 5.40 -18.19
C GLY A 49 -6.95 6.01 -16.91
N LYS A 50 -7.07 5.36 -15.75
CA LYS A 50 -6.49 5.84 -14.49
C LYS A 50 -4.98 5.59 -14.47
N SER A 51 -4.19 6.60 -14.08
CA SER A 51 -2.76 6.45 -13.89
C SER A 51 -2.46 5.62 -12.63
N ILE A 52 -1.57 4.64 -12.77
CA ILE A 52 -1.05 3.85 -11.65
C ILE A 52 0.13 4.58 -10.98
N GLN A 53 0.88 5.39 -11.75
CA GLN A 53 2.10 6.06 -11.29
C GLN A 53 1.81 6.98 -10.10
N ALA A 54 2.61 6.87 -9.05
CA ALA A 54 2.55 7.57 -7.77
C ALA A 54 1.27 7.27 -6.92
N LYS A 55 0.16 6.87 -7.55
CA LYS A 55 -1.12 6.58 -6.87
C LYS A 55 -1.24 5.13 -6.43
N GLY A 56 -0.74 4.18 -7.22
CA GLY A 56 -1.00 2.77 -7.01
C GLY A 56 -2.46 2.38 -7.24
N ILE A 57 -2.82 1.18 -6.82
CA ILE A 57 -4.20 0.68 -6.82
C ILE A 57 -4.72 0.67 -5.39
N VAL A 58 -5.85 1.32 -5.18
CA VAL A 58 -6.60 1.26 -3.93
C VAL A 58 -7.49 0.03 -4.00
N PRO A 59 -7.41 -0.90 -3.04
CA PRO A 59 -8.26 -2.08 -3.01
C PRO A 59 -9.75 -1.75 -2.91
N ASP A 60 -10.61 -2.64 -3.41
CA ASP A 60 -12.06 -2.55 -3.25
C ASP A 60 -12.45 -2.79 -1.79
N VAL A 61 -11.69 -3.64 -1.09
CA VAL A 61 -11.85 -3.93 0.34
C VAL A 61 -10.51 -3.74 1.04
N MET A 62 -10.43 -2.73 1.89
CA MET A 62 -9.22 -2.42 2.66
C MET A 62 -9.07 -3.41 3.81
N ILE A 63 -8.03 -4.23 3.75
CA ILE A 63 -7.67 -5.20 4.80
C ILE A 63 -6.19 -5.09 5.09
N ASP A 64 -5.86 -4.71 6.29
CA ASP A 64 -4.49 -4.67 6.77
C ASP A 64 -4.15 -5.95 7.55
N GLU A 65 -3.05 -5.97 8.28
CA GLU A 65 -2.54 -7.17 8.97
C GLU A 65 -3.40 -7.60 10.17
N SER A 66 -4.32 -6.73 10.62
CA SER A 66 -5.29 -7.04 11.69
C SER A 66 -6.58 -6.23 11.53
N GLU A 67 -7.61 -6.56 12.30
CA GLU A 67 -8.85 -5.79 12.37
C GLU A 67 -8.59 -4.36 12.83
N GLU A 68 -7.73 -4.18 13.82
CA GLU A 68 -7.29 -2.85 14.30
C GLU A 68 -6.43 -2.09 13.29
N GLY A 69 -6.06 -2.74 12.18
CA GLY A 69 -5.15 -2.24 11.16
C GLY A 69 -3.68 -2.29 11.61
N ASN A 70 -2.77 -2.04 10.70
CA ASN A 70 -1.34 -1.99 10.97
C ASN A 70 -0.92 -0.57 11.38
N VAL A 71 -0.46 -0.40 12.61
CA VAL A 71 0.06 0.90 13.10
C VAL A 71 1.30 1.37 12.34
N PHE A 72 2.02 0.44 11.72
CA PHE A 72 3.21 0.72 10.92
C PHE A 72 2.91 0.87 9.42
N ALA A 73 1.64 0.81 9.01
CA ALA A 73 1.23 0.96 7.60
C ALA A 73 1.74 2.28 6.99
N ALA A 74 1.83 3.35 7.79
CA ALA A 74 2.37 4.64 7.36
C ALA A 74 3.87 4.58 6.99
N LEU A 75 4.63 3.59 7.49
CA LEU A 75 6.05 3.38 7.16
C LEU A 75 6.24 2.64 5.84
N ARG A 76 5.19 2.02 5.28
CA ARG A 76 5.27 1.39 3.96
C ARG A 76 5.60 2.45 2.93
N MET A 77 6.74 2.27 2.27
CA MET A 77 7.18 3.17 1.20
C MET A 77 6.25 3.04 0.00
N ARG A 78 5.94 4.15 -0.63
CA ARG A 78 5.24 4.21 -1.92
C ARG A 78 6.08 4.94 -2.94
N GLU A 79 5.78 4.79 -4.22
CA GLU A 79 6.46 5.51 -5.30
C GLU A 79 6.43 7.03 -5.06
N ALA A 80 5.31 7.56 -4.60
CA ALA A 80 5.16 8.98 -4.26
C ALA A 80 6.04 9.47 -3.09
N ASP A 81 6.65 8.57 -2.33
CA ASP A 81 7.55 8.93 -1.22
C ASP A 81 9.02 9.01 -1.66
N LEU A 82 9.33 8.62 -2.89
CA LEU A 82 10.68 8.65 -3.43
C LEU A 82 11.06 10.06 -3.87
N ASP A 83 12.31 10.45 -3.61
CA ASP A 83 12.84 11.69 -4.14
C ASP A 83 12.85 11.65 -5.68
N LYS A 84 12.38 12.74 -6.31
CA LYS A 84 12.33 12.88 -7.78
C LYS A 84 11.52 11.79 -8.49
N HIS A 85 10.48 11.23 -7.84
CA HIS A 85 9.58 10.32 -8.51
C HIS A 85 8.85 11.00 -9.68
N LEU A 86 8.43 10.22 -10.66
CA LEU A 86 7.58 10.70 -11.74
C LEU A 86 6.15 10.84 -11.23
N GLY A 87 5.56 12.02 -11.36
CA GLY A 87 4.17 12.25 -10.98
C GLY A 87 3.17 11.46 -11.82
N SER A 88 1.94 11.37 -11.34
CA SER A 88 0.85 10.62 -12.00
C SER A 88 0.48 11.17 -13.39
N GLY A 89 0.73 12.47 -13.61
CA GLY A 89 0.28 13.19 -14.80
C GLY A 89 -1.22 13.47 -14.82
N GLN A 90 -1.93 13.15 -13.74
CA GLN A 90 -3.36 13.36 -13.57
C GLN A 90 -3.66 14.11 -12.27
N GLY A 91 -3.64 15.45 -12.36
CA GLY A 91 -3.89 16.36 -11.23
C GLY A 91 -2.64 16.71 -10.44
N GLU A 92 -2.79 17.68 -9.52
CA GLU A 92 -1.72 18.10 -8.61
C GLU A 92 -1.51 17.07 -7.49
N GLU A 93 -0.26 16.71 -7.27
CA GLU A 93 0.15 15.88 -6.13
C GLU A 93 0.44 16.80 -4.96
N LYS A 94 -0.53 16.92 -4.04
CA LYS A 94 -0.31 17.63 -2.78
C LYS A 94 0.43 16.72 -1.80
N LYS A 95 1.39 17.30 -1.07
CA LYS A 95 2.00 16.61 0.06
C LYS A 95 0.91 16.24 1.06
N ASP A 96 0.86 14.99 1.43
CA ASP A 96 -0.08 14.46 2.43
C ASP A 96 0.54 14.66 3.83
N GLU A 97 0.31 15.85 4.40
CA GLU A 97 0.80 16.20 5.74
C GLU A 97 0.29 15.25 6.83
N ALA A 98 -0.94 14.74 6.67
CA ALA A 98 -1.50 13.78 7.62
C ALA A 98 -0.72 12.47 7.59
N ARG A 99 -0.27 12.08 6.40
CA ARG A 99 0.58 10.90 6.24
C ARG A 99 1.99 11.11 6.79
N GLU A 100 2.59 12.28 6.60
CA GLU A 100 3.91 12.58 7.19
C GLU A 100 3.87 12.51 8.72
N LYS A 101 2.84 13.09 9.34
CA LYS A 101 2.61 12.95 10.80
C LYS A 101 2.41 11.51 11.23
N ALA A 102 1.62 10.75 10.48
CA ALA A 102 1.42 9.32 10.77
C ALA A 102 2.71 8.50 10.65
N ARG A 103 3.60 8.85 9.71
CA ARG A 103 4.93 8.23 9.58
C ARG A 103 5.82 8.53 10.79
N GLU A 104 5.83 9.75 11.26
CA GLU A 104 6.62 10.13 12.43
C GLU A 104 6.13 9.41 13.69
N GLU A 105 4.81 9.37 13.91
CA GLU A 105 4.20 8.60 15.00
C GLU A 105 4.54 7.10 14.91
N ALA A 106 4.47 6.53 13.71
CA ALA A 106 4.78 5.11 13.49
C ALA A 106 6.27 4.81 13.72
N ARG A 107 7.19 5.74 13.38
CA ARG A 107 8.62 5.59 13.69
C ARG A 107 8.87 5.53 15.19
N LYS A 108 8.29 6.46 15.95
CA LYS A 108 8.42 6.47 17.41
C LYS A 108 7.93 5.15 18.03
N ARG A 109 6.79 4.64 17.55
CA ARG A 109 6.27 3.34 18.01
C ARG A 109 7.16 2.17 17.62
N LEU A 110 7.74 2.19 16.42
CA LEU A 110 8.67 1.15 15.99
C LEU A 110 9.91 1.12 16.88
N GLU A 111 10.43 2.28 17.27
CA GLU A 111 11.54 2.39 18.22
C GLU A 111 11.18 1.85 19.60
N GLU A 112 9.94 2.10 20.07
CA GLU A 112 9.44 1.54 21.34
C GLU A 112 9.28 0.01 21.25
N GLU A 113 8.69 -0.50 20.17
CA GLU A 113 8.55 -1.94 19.94
C GLU A 113 9.92 -2.64 19.79
N ALA A 114 10.91 -1.97 19.18
CA ALA A 114 12.24 -2.52 19.02
C ALA A 114 12.99 -2.69 20.37
N LYS A 115 12.59 -1.95 21.41
CA LYS A 115 13.14 -2.10 22.77
C LYS A 115 12.59 -3.31 23.52
N LYS A 116 11.44 -3.87 23.06
CA LYS A 116 10.84 -5.05 23.69
C LYS A 116 11.63 -6.32 23.36
N PRO A 117 11.68 -7.29 24.28
CA PRO A 117 12.22 -8.61 24.00
C PRO A 117 11.54 -9.25 22.79
N MET A 118 12.29 -10.05 22.02
CA MET A 118 11.78 -10.63 20.77
C MET A 118 10.53 -11.50 20.98
N ALA A 119 10.42 -12.16 22.12
CA ALA A 119 9.26 -12.98 22.49
C ALA A 119 7.95 -12.18 22.72
N GLU A 120 8.06 -10.87 22.99
CA GLU A 120 6.91 -9.99 23.23
C GLU A 120 6.49 -9.20 21.98
N ARG A 121 7.27 -9.29 20.89
CA ARG A 121 6.97 -8.60 19.65
C ARG A 121 5.86 -9.32 18.90
N LYS A 122 4.81 -8.58 18.52
CA LYS A 122 3.76 -9.09 17.65
C LYS A 122 4.27 -9.13 16.21
N ILE A 123 4.66 -10.31 15.75
CA ILE A 123 5.08 -10.54 14.36
C ILE A 123 3.87 -11.11 13.61
N PRO A 124 3.45 -10.51 12.48
CA PRO A 124 2.37 -11.05 11.66
C PRO A 124 2.71 -12.46 11.16
N GLU A 125 1.78 -13.39 11.30
CA GLU A 125 1.92 -14.76 10.80
C GLU A 125 1.21 -14.85 9.45
N PHE A 126 1.98 -15.01 8.36
CA PHE A 126 1.44 -15.10 7.01
C PHE A 126 1.20 -16.57 6.59
N GLY A 127 0.08 -16.80 5.88
CA GLY A 127 -0.26 -18.11 5.33
C GLY A 127 -0.73 -19.13 6.37
N THR A 128 -0.98 -18.74 7.60
CA THR A 128 -1.50 -19.57 8.67
C THR A 128 -2.97 -19.28 8.97
N ASP A 129 -3.57 -20.00 9.89
CA ASP A 129 -4.92 -19.74 10.42
C ASP A 129 -5.03 -18.41 11.18
N LYS A 130 -3.90 -17.83 11.58
CA LYS A 130 -3.81 -16.51 12.23
C LYS A 130 -3.59 -15.36 11.24
N ASP A 131 -3.40 -15.65 9.96
CA ASP A 131 -3.30 -14.65 8.91
C ASP A 131 -4.66 -13.99 8.69
N PHE A 132 -4.79 -12.76 9.22
CA PHE A 132 -6.04 -12.01 9.13
C PHE A 132 -6.42 -11.72 7.68
N GLN A 133 -5.48 -11.28 6.83
CA GLN A 133 -5.75 -10.96 5.43
C GLN A 133 -6.23 -12.19 4.66
N LEU A 134 -5.55 -13.32 4.83
CA LEU A 134 -5.92 -14.59 4.21
C LEU A 134 -7.30 -15.04 4.68
N THR A 135 -7.58 -14.95 5.99
CA THR A 135 -8.86 -15.31 6.56
C THR A 135 -10.00 -14.48 5.97
N GLN A 136 -9.82 -13.14 5.85
CA GLN A 136 -10.84 -12.28 5.25
C GLN A 136 -11.02 -12.54 3.74
N ALA A 137 -9.94 -12.82 3.02
CA ALA A 137 -10.03 -13.22 1.62
C ALA A 137 -10.81 -14.54 1.44
N LEU A 138 -10.58 -15.51 2.31
CA LEU A 138 -11.34 -16.77 2.31
C LEU A 138 -12.80 -16.57 2.70
N ASN A 139 -13.10 -15.65 3.64
CA ASN A 139 -14.47 -15.27 3.99
C ASN A 139 -15.20 -14.67 2.78
N GLN A 140 -14.57 -13.71 2.09
CA GLN A 140 -15.10 -13.13 0.86
C GLN A 140 -15.41 -14.21 -0.19
N PHE A 141 -14.46 -15.12 -0.41
CA PHE A 141 -14.62 -16.19 -1.40
C PHE A 141 -15.76 -17.16 -1.04
N LYS A 142 -15.98 -17.40 0.26
CA LYS A 142 -17.04 -18.29 0.78
C LYS A 142 -18.36 -17.57 1.01
N GLY A 143 -18.51 -16.29 0.67
CA GLY A 143 -19.71 -15.49 0.89
C GLY A 143 -20.02 -15.26 2.38
N ARG A 144 -19.01 -15.28 3.24
CA ARG A 144 -19.13 -14.98 4.68
C ARG A 144 -18.90 -13.49 4.95
N PRO A 145 -19.32 -12.95 6.09
CA PRO A 145 -19.01 -11.58 6.50
C PRO A 145 -17.49 -11.33 6.48
N VAL A 146 -17.07 -10.20 5.94
CA VAL A 146 -15.69 -9.75 5.89
C VAL A 146 -15.50 -8.61 6.88
N LEU A 147 -14.49 -8.72 7.74
CA LEU A 147 -14.09 -7.66 8.65
C LEU A 147 -13.08 -6.77 7.95
N VAL A 148 -13.40 -5.48 7.85
CA VAL A 148 -12.54 -4.46 7.26
C VAL A 148 -11.63 -3.88 8.34
N SER A 149 -10.36 -3.68 8.04
CA SER A 149 -9.44 -3.08 9.00
C SER A 149 -9.77 -1.62 9.26
N LYS A 150 -9.68 -1.17 10.51
CA LYS A 150 -9.90 0.22 10.90
C LYS A 150 -8.92 1.16 10.22
N THR A 151 -9.42 2.27 9.73
CA THR A 151 -8.61 3.36 9.17
C THR A 151 -7.84 4.11 10.26
N LEU A 152 -6.87 4.93 9.86
CA LEU A 152 -6.14 5.80 10.80
C LEU A 152 -7.07 6.81 11.50
N THR A 153 -8.15 7.23 10.84
CA THR A 153 -9.11 8.18 11.39
C THR A 153 -9.95 7.53 12.49
N GLU A 154 -10.55 6.37 12.21
CA GLU A 154 -11.34 5.60 13.18
C GLU A 154 -10.54 5.26 14.44
N ARG A 155 -9.28 4.84 14.29
CA ARG A 155 -8.37 4.59 15.42
C ARG A 155 -8.07 5.82 16.28
N LYS A 156 -8.11 7.03 15.69
CA LYS A 156 -7.90 8.29 16.43
C LYS A 156 -9.14 8.73 17.19
N GLU A 157 -10.32 8.47 16.65
CA GLU A 157 -11.60 8.80 17.28
C GLU A 157 -11.82 7.94 18.53
N GLU A 158 -11.64 6.62 18.44
CA GLU A 158 -11.75 5.73 19.61
C GLU A 158 -10.78 6.07 20.75
N LYS A 159 -9.58 6.61 20.43
CA LYS A 159 -8.61 7.06 21.46
C LYS A 159 -8.97 8.36 22.15
N LYS A 160 -9.91 9.13 21.62
CA LYS A 160 -10.39 10.38 22.25
C LYS A 160 -11.59 10.12 23.15
N GLU A 161 -12.29 9.00 22.96
CA GLU A 161 -13.47 8.60 23.74
C GLU A 161 -13.11 7.76 24.98
N ASN A 162 -11.88 7.28 25.08
CA ASN A 162 -11.33 6.56 26.22
C ASN A 162 -10.25 7.41 26.95
#